data_11b325c23bfae2fe0e7096f80cca03cd
#
_entry.id   11b325c23bfae2fe0e7096f80cca03cd
#
_cell.length_a   1.000
_cell.length_b   1.000
_cell.length_c   1.000
_cell.angle_alpha   90.00
_cell.angle_beta   90.00
_cell.angle_gamma   90.00
#
_symmetry.space_group_name_H-M   'P 1'
#
loop_
_entity.id
_entity.type
_entity.pdbx_description
1 polymer ?
#
loop_
_entity_poly.entity_id
_entity_poly.type
_entity_poly.pdbx_seq_one_letter_code
_entity_poly.pdbx_strand_id
1 'polypeptide(L)' 'MTNNPSYAEVIQLAINNEQDAADLYAGLAERADGPAAKAHFEQLANMERGHKKKLEILDLAYFESQKIDPPQDLKIS' A
#
# COMPACT_ATOMS: atom_id res chain seq x y z
N MET A 1 -20.44 17.70 -11.11
CA MET A 1 -20.38 16.91 -9.94
C MET A 1 -18.97 16.61 -9.51
N THR A 2 -18.72 16.77 -8.29
CA THR A 2 -17.41 16.51 -7.77
C THR A 2 -17.21 15.03 -7.53
N ASN A 3 -16.09 14.53 -7.95
CA ASN A 3 -15.78 13.14 -7.76
C ASN A 3 -14.59 13.01 -6.85
N ASN A 4 -14.82 13.32 -5.59
CA ASN A 4 -13.77 13.10 -4.62
C ASN A 4 -13.62 11.59 -4.44
N PRO A 5 -12.39 11.09 -4.51
CA PRO A 5 -12.18 9.66 -4.33
C PRO A 5 -12.56 9.25 -2.92
N SER A 6 -13.06 8.06 -2.78
CA SER A 6 -13.34 7.50 -1.46
C SER A 6 -12.03 7.20 -0.76
N TYR A 7 -12.12 6.97 0.55
CA TYR A 7 -10.96 6.59 1.33
C TYR A 7 -10.31 5.33 0.75
N ALA A 8 -11.14 4.34 0.41
CA ALA A 8 -10.63 3.09 -0.15
C ALA A 8 -9.89 3.31 -1.47
N GLU A 9 -10.42 4.21 -2.32
CA GLU A 9 -9.78 4.51 -3.58
C GLU A 9 -8.44 5.20 -3.38
N VAL A 10 -8.36 6.11 -2.41
CA VAL A 10 -7.10 6.79 -2.10
C VAL A 10 -6.06 5.80 -1.60
N ILE A 11 -6.46 4.90 -0.71
CA ILE A 11 -5.54 3.89 -0.18
C ILE A 11 -5.07 2.97 -1.29
N GLN A 12 -5.98 2.56 -2.18
CA GLN A 12 -5.59 1.69 -3.28
C GLN A 12 -4.60 2.38 -4.21
N LEU A 13 -4.82 3.68 -4.49
CA LEU A 13 -3.89 4.44 -5.29
C LEU A 13 -2.52 4.50 -4.63
N ALA A 14 -2.49 4.72 -3.32
CA ALA A 14 -1.23 4.77 -2.58
C ALA A 14 -0.52 3.42 -2.63
N ILE A 15 -1.26 2.33 -2.50
CA ILE A 15 -0.68 0.98 -2.58
C ILE A 15 -0.04 0.78 -3.96
N ASN A 16 -0.74 1.18 -5.01
CA ASN A 16 -0.21 1.05 -6.36
C ASN A 16 1.05 1.88 -6.55
N ASN A 17 1.09 3.08 -5.97
CA ASN A 17 2.26 3.94 -6.06
C ASN A 17 3.46 3.31 -5.34
N GLU A 18 3.24 2.68 -4.18
CA GLU A 18 4.32 2.01 -3.48
C GLU A 18 4.83 0.82 -4.26
N GLN A 19 3.94 0.08 -4.92
CA GLN A 19 4.36 -1.03 -5.75
C GLN A 19 5.20 -0.54 -6.93
N ASP A 20 4.77 0.55 -7.57
CA ASP A 20 5.53 1.11 -8.68
C ASP A 20 6.91 1.54 -8.23
N ALA A 21 7.01 2.16 -7.06
CA ALA A 21 8.30 2.59 -6.52
C ALA A 21 9.19 1.40 -6.21
N ALA A 22 8.62 0.35 -5.61
CA ALA A 22 9.38 -0.86 -5.32
C ALA A 22 9.92 -1.49 -6.59
N ASP A 23 9.08 -1.54 -7.63
CA ASP A 23 9.50 -2.11 -8.93
C ASP A 23 10.62 -1.28 -9.56
N LEU A 24 10.51 0.05 -9.44
CA LEU A 24 11.54 0.93 -9.96
C LEU A 24 12.89 0.66 -9.27
N TYR A 25 12.88 0.61 -7.94
CA TYR A 25 14.12 0.39 -7.21
C TYR A 25 14.68 -1.01 -7.45
N ALA A 26 13.81 -2.02 -7.55
CA ALA A 26 14.28 -3.37 -7.87
C ALA A 26 14.95 -3.40 -9.24
N GLY A 27 14.38 -2.70 -10.22
CA GLY A 27 14.98 -2.62 -11.54
C GLY A 27 16.31 -1.89 -11.52
N LEU A 28 16.41 -0.82 -10.74
CA LEU A 28 17.67 -0.09 -10.59
C LEU A 28 18.73 -0.96 -9.92
N ALA A 29 18.31 -1.80 -8.96
CA ALA A 29 19.25 -2.70 -8.30
C ALA A 29 19.85 -3.68 -9.30
N GLU A 30 19.01 -4.18 -10.22
CA GLU A 30 19.48 -5.13 -11.23
C GLU A 30 20.48 -4.50 -12.19
N ARG A 31 20.36 -3.20 -12.43
CA ARG A 31 21.23 -2.49 -13.36
C ARG A 31 22.37 -1.76 -12.67
N ALA A 32 22.44 -1.85 -11.35
CA ALA A 32 23.45 -1.10 -10.61
C ALA A 32 24.86 -1.62 -10.87
N ASP A 33 25.79 -0.71 -10.96
CA ASP A 33 27.21 -1.03 -11.09
C ASP A 33 27.79 -1.18 -9.69
N GLY A 34 28.10 -2.38 -9.31
CA GLY A 34 28.77 -2.62 -8.06
C GLY A 34 27.83 -2.96 -6.93
N PRO A 35 28.36 -3.65 -5.92
CA PRO A 35 27.53 -4.20 -4.85
C PRO A 35 26.94 -3.15 -3.90
N ALA A 36 27.63 -2.03 -3.71
CA ALA A 36 27.11 -1.01 -2.80
C ALA A 36 25.87 -0.35 -3.35
N ALA A 37 25.88 0.01 -4.63
CA ALA A 37 24.73 0.62 -5.27
C ALA A 37 23.58 -0.38 -5.34
N LYS A 38 23.88 -1.64 -5.67
CA LYS A 38 22.86 -2.67 -5.72
C LYS A 38 22.17 -2.84 -4.37
N ALA A 39 22.98 -2.93 -3.31
CA ALA A 39 22.44 -3.10 -1.97
C ALA A 39 21.57 -1.91 -1.56
N HIS A 40 22.00 -0.70 -1.94
CA HIS A 40 21.24 0.50 -1.62
C HIS A 40 19.86 0.48 -2.28
N PHE A 41 19.80 0.14 -3.57
CA PHE A 41 18.53 0.09 -4.27
C PHE A 41 17.65 -1.05 -3.77
N GLU A 42 18.25 -2.18 -3.40
CA GLU A 42 17.48 -3.28 -2.80
C GLU A 42 16.86 -2.84 -1.48
N GLN A 43 17.60 -2.07 -0.69
CA GLN A 43 17.09 -1.56 0.56
C GLN A 43 15.90 -0.61 0.32
N LEU A 44 16.02 0.28 -0.66
CA LEU A 44 14.93 1.18 -1.00
C LEU A 44 13.69 0.42 -1.47
N ALA A 45 13.89 -0.62 -2.28
CA ALA A 45 12.77 -1.44 -2.72
C ALA A 45 12.07 -2.10 -1.54
N ASN A 46 12.85 -2.60 -0.59
CA ASN A 46 12.28 -3.24 0.59
C ASN A 46 11.53 -2.24 1.46
N MET A 47 12.02 -1.01 1.55
CA MET A 47 11.31 0.03 2.29
C MET A 47 9.94 0.32 1.68
N GLU A 48 9.89 0.39 0.35
CA GLU A 48 8.61 0.63 -0.32
C GLU A 48 7.65 -0.55 -0.13
N ARG A 49 8.18 -1.77 -0.13
CA ARG A 49 7.35 -2.95 0.15
C ARG A 49 6.78 -2.90 1.57
N GLY A 50 7.57 -2.39 2.51
CA GLY A 50 7.11 -2.21 3.88
C GLY A 50 5.99 -1.18 3.97
N HIS A 51 6.13 -0.06 3.25
CA HIS A 51 5.10 0.96 3.19
C HIS A 51 3.82 0.38 2.58
N LYS A 52 3.97 -0.39 1.51
CA LYS A 52 2.82 -1.02 0.87
C LYS A 52 2.09 -1.93 1.85
N LYS A 53 2.83 -2.73 2.59
CA LYS A 53 2.22 -3.64 3.56
C LYS A 53 1.43 -2.88 4.62
N LYS A 54 1.98 -1.76 5.10
CA LYS A 54 1.27 -0.94 6.08
C LYS A 54 -0.03 -0.39 5.50
N LEU A 55 0.01 0.04 4.26
CA LEU A 55 -1.20 0.54 3.59
C LEU A 55 -2.22 -0.57 3.39
N GLU A 56 -1.77 -1.77 3.07
CA GLU A 56 -2.66 -2.91 2.91
C GLU A 56 -3.37 -3.25 4.23
N ILE A 57 -2.63 -3.18 5.33
CA ILE A 57 -3.21 -3.41 6.64
C ILE A 57 -4.24 -2.34 6.96
N LEU A 58 -3.91 -1.09 6.65
CA LEU A 58 -4.82 0.03 6.87
C LEU A 58 -6.09 -0.12 6.03
N ASP A 59 -5.93 -0.53 4.78
CA ASP A 59 -7.05 -0.74 3.89
C ASP A 59 -7.98 -1.84 4.42
N LEU A 60 -7.38 -2.93 4.88
CA LEU A 60 -8.14 -4.03 5.45
C LEU A 60 -8.88 -3.60 6.71
N ALA A 61 -8.23 -2.83 7.57
CA ALA A 61 -8.86 -2.34 8.79
C ALA A 61 -10.06 -1.45 8.47
N TYR A 62 -9.90 -0.58 7.48
CA TYR A 62 -10.99 0.28 7.06
C TYR A 62 -12.15 -0.54 6.52
N PHE A 63 -11.83 -1.54 5.69
CA PHE A 63 -12.84 -2.41 5.12
C PHE A 63 -13.61 -3.15 6.22
N GLU A 64 -12.89 -3.66 7.21
CA GLU A 64 -13.52 -4.36 8.31
C GLU A 64 -14.42 -3.44 9.13
N SER A 65 -14.00 -2.18 9.30
CA SER A 65 -14.81 -1.23 10.05
C SER A 65 -16.11 -0.92 9.31
N GLN A 66 -16.09 -0.96 8.00
CA GLN A 66 -17.31 -0.73 7.20
C GLN A 66 -18.27 -1.90 7.28
N LYS A 67 -17.76 -3.09 7.51
CA LYS A 67 -18.59 -4.28 7.57
C LYS A 67 -19.33 -4.41 8.91
N ILE A 68 -18.81 -3.77 9.91
CA ILE A 68 -19.43 -3.85 11.21
C ILE A 68 -20.66 -3.01 11.21
N ASP A 69 -21.61 -3.22 11.18
CA ASP A 69 -22.71 -2.33 11.29
C ASP A 69 -23.81 -2.90 11.81
N PRO A 70 -24.12 -2.77 12.09
CA PRO A 70 -24.80 -2.95 12.60
C PRO A 70 -25.60 -3.34 13.10
N PRO A 71 -25.80 -3.19 13.17
CA PRO A 71 -26.40 -3.63 13.66
C PRO A 71 -27.25 -3.92 13.97
N GLN A 72 -26.98 -3.91 13.71
CA GLN A 72 -27.42 -4.40 14.02
C GLN A 72 -28.20 -4.74 14.46
N ASP A 73 -28.04 -4.59 14.32
CA ASP A 73 -28.47 -5.02 14.80
C ASP A 73 -28.95 -5.20 15.16
N LEU A 74 -28.62 -4.94 14.80
CA LEU A 74 -28.75 -5.24 15.22
C LEU A 74 -29.18 -5.55 15.56
N LYS A 75 -29.03 -5.51 15.47
CA LYS A 75 -29.17 -6.11 15.91
C LYS A 75 -29.71 -6.43 16.59
N ILE A 76 -29.55 -6.11 16.50
CA ILE A 76 -29.87 -6.59 17.14
C ILE A 76 -30.52 -6.97 17.59
N SER A 77 -30.43 -6.84 17.67
CA SER A 77 -30.88 -7.48 18.11
C SER A 77 -31.33 -7.96 18.36
#